data_508c6af2c6d7ed62fe1a3348b284739f
#
_entry.id   508c6af2c6d7ed62fe1a3348b284739f
#
_cell.length_a   1.000
_cell.length_b   1.000
_cell.length_c   1.000
_cell.angle_alpha   90.00
_cell.angle_beta   90.00
_cell.angle_gamma   90.00
#
_symmetry.space_group_name_H-M   'P 1'
#
loop_
_entity.id
_entity.type
_entity.pdbx_description
1 polymer ?
#
loop_
_entity_poly.entity_id
_entity_poly.type
_entity_poly.pdbx_seq_one_letter_code
_entity_poly.pdbx_strand_id
1 'polypeptide(L)'
;VNEQADTVLLVKVKMINDYSGNYMMKGTEYPMKEGAPDLLSGTPIEIARTLTAINKNTVRFFHRSVNEEAPNLDDNGITLAVDEATGGVSIMPWKHLAIIENSGSGTYQVIPGNYGVNTRKYTIKYNYINSSSKEMHVSVTLETSEN
;
A
#
# COMPACT_ATOMS: atom_id res chain seq x y z
N VAL A 1 7.48 40.77 24.61
CA VAL A 1 6.83 39.54 24.86
C VAL A 1 6.58 38.77 23.57
N ASN A 2 6.79 37.51 23.59
CA ASN A 2 6.78 36.69 22.38
C ASN A 2 5.92 35.48 22.42
N GLU A 3 4.85 35.53 23.15
CA GLU A 3 3.96 34.38 23.25
C GLU A 3 3.40 34.02 21.91
N GLN A 4 3.24 35.00 21.04
CA GLN A 4 2.74 34.73 19.72
C GLN A 4 3.64 33.75 18.97
N ALA A 5 4.88 33.68 19.30
CA ALA A 5 5.75 32.71 18.67
C ALA A 5 5.28 31.29 18.92
N ASP A 6 4.66 31.03 20.04
CA ASP A 6 4.19 29.70 20.38
C ASP A 6 3.01 29.28 19.52
N THR A 7 2.16 30.23 19.20
CA THR A 7 0.95 29.89 18.47
C THR A 7 1.18 29.58 17.03
N VAL A 8 2.25 30.12 16.44
CA VAL A 8 2.54 29.85 15.04
C VAL A 8 3.10 28.45 14.82
N LEU A 9 3.36 27.74 15.86
CA LEU A 9 3.94 26.41 15.75
C LEU A 9 2.92 25.31 15.61
N LEU A 10 1.67 25.65 15.38
CA LEU A 10 0.67 24.68 15.05
C LEU A 10 0.83 24.21 13.60
N VAL A 11 2.04 23.85 13.27
CA VAL A 11 2.35 23.30 11.95
C VAL A 11 1.99 21.82 11.96
N LYS A 12 1.16 21.45 11.03
CA LYS A 12 0.82 20.05 10.85
C LYS A 12 2.00 19.33 10.22
N VAL A 13 2.74 18.59 11.04
CA VAL A 13 3.87 17.82 10.56
C VAL A 13 3.39 16.53 9.93
N LYS A 14 3.63 16.38 8.65
CA LYS A 14 3.35 15.14 7.94
C LYS A 14 4.60 14.27 7.98
N MET A 15 4.45 13.05 8.51
CA MET A 15 5.54 12.08 8.48
C MET A 15 5.78 11.61 7.06
N ILE A 16 7.04 11.63 6.63
CA ILE A 16 7.46 11.07 5.35
C ILE A 16 8.63 10.13 5.56
N ASN A 17 8.78 9.18 4.66
CA ASN A 17 9.95 8.31 4.61
C ASN A 17 10.32 8.08 3.14
N ASP A 18 11.32 7.25 2.90
CA ASP A 18 11.78 6.99 1.54
C ASP A 18 10.77 6.19 0.69
N TYR A 19 9.74 5.65 1.31
CA TYR A 19 8.79 4.75 0.69
C TYR A 19 7.39 5.35 0.54
N SER A 20 7.12 6.47 1.21
CA SER A 20 5.81 7.12 1.17
C SER A 20 5.65 7.97 -0.09
N GLY A 21 4.41 8.31 -0.43
CA GLY A 21 4.10 9.19 -1.55
C GLY A 21 2.89 8.71 -2.33
N ASN A 22 2.74 9.26 -3.52
CA ASN A 22 1.64 8.92 -4.40
C ASN A 22 2.07 7.88 -5.41
N TYR A 23 1.29 6.80 -5.49
CA TYR A 23 1.58 5.67 -6.36
C TYR A 23 0.37 5.34 -7.21
N MET A 24 0.61 4.77 -8.37
CA MET A 24 -0.45 4.17 -9.16
C MET A 24 -0.44 2.66 -8.89
N MET A 25 -1.56 2.14 -8.43
CA MET A 25 -1.74 0.72 -8.14
C MET A 25 -2.39 0.05 -9.33
N LYS A 26 -1.70 -0.94 -9.89
CA LYS A 26 -2.20 -1.70 -11.05
C LYS A 26 -2.03 -3.18 -10.83
N GLY A 27 -3.04 -3.94 -11.20
CA GLY A 27 -3.00 -5.39 -11.11
C GLY A 27 -4.39 -5.99 -11.19
N THR A 28 -4.57 -7.11 -10.52
CA THR A 28 -5.83 -7.87 -10.59
C THR A 28 -6.13 -8.52 -9.25
N GLU A 29 -7.42 -8.57 -8.93
CA GLU A 29 -7.94 -9.32 -7.80
C GLU A 29 -8.68 -10.54 -8.34
N TYR A 30 -8.35 -11.71 -7.80
CA TYR A 30 -8.94 -12.97 -8.22
C TYR A 30 -9.69 -13.61 -7.06
N PRO A 31 -10.89 -14.21 -7.30
CA PRO A 31 -11.46 -15.09 -6.30
C PRO A 31 -10.63 -16.36 -6.21
N MET A 32 -10.48 -16.90 -5.01
CA MET A 32 -9.82 -18.19 -4.82
C MET A 32 -10.80 -19.31 -5.14
N LYS A 33 -10.30 -20.32 -5.84
CA LYS A 33 -11.08 -21.49 -6.22
C LYS A 33 -10.21 -22.73 -6.06
N GLU A 34 -10.66 -23.66 -5.21
CA GLU A 34 -9.95 -24.92 -4.98
C GLU A 34 -8.47 -24.73 -4.61
N GLY A 35 -8.19 -23.74 -3.78
CA GLY A 35 -6.84 -23.50 -3.27
C GLY A 35 -5.93 -22.70 -4.19
N ALA A 36 -6.46 -22.17 -5.30
CA ALA A 36 -5.68 -21.35 -6.23
C ALA A 36 -6.51 -20.18 -6.76
N PRO A 37 -5.87 -19.09 -7.22
CA PRO A 37 -6.60 -17.99 -7.84
C PRO A 37 -7.29 -18.43 -9.13
N ASP A 38 -8.56 -18.05 -9.30
CA ASP A 38 -9.30 -18.29 -10.53
C ASP A 38 -8.93 -17.21 -11.56
N LEU A 39 -7.98 -17.52 -12.42
CA LEU A 39 -7.44 -16.55 -13.38
C LEU A 39 -8.46 -16.11 -14.45
N LEU A 40 -9.56 -16.82 -14.59
CA LEU A 40 -10.60 -16.47 -15.55
C LEU A 40 -11.61 -15.47 -14.99
N SER A 41 -11.60 -15.27 -13.67
CA SER A 41 -12.57 -14.42 -12.98
C SER A 41 -11.93 -13.21 -12.32
N GLY A 42 -10.79 -12.75 -12.83
CA GLY A 42 -10.09 -11.62 -12.27
C GLY A 42 -10.78 -10.29 -12.52
N THR A 43 -10.70 -9.40 -11.55
CA THR A 43 -11.17 -8.01 -11.65
C THR A 43 -9.97 -7.09 -11.67
N PRO A 44 -9.80 -6.27 -12.72
CA PRO A 44 -8.64 -5.38 -12.79
C PRO A 44 -8.70 -4.28 -11.73
N ILE A 45 -7.52 -3.89 -11.27
CA ILE A 45 -7.34 -2.78 -10.33
C ILE A 45 -6.43 -1.78 -11.02
N GLU A 46 -6.89 -0.54 -11.13
CA GLU A 46 -6.07 0.56 -11.60
C GLU A 46 -6.53 1.82 -10.88
N ILE A 47 -5.79 2.23 -9.86
CA ILE A 47 -6.22 3.33 -8.99
C ILE A 47 -5.00 3.99 -8.35
N ALA A 48 -5.07 5.32 -8.21
CA ALA A 48 -4.06 6.06 -7.47
C ALA A 48 -4.19 5.78 -5.97
N ARG A 49 -3.06 5.61 -5.30
CA ARG A 49 -3.01 5.37 -3.86
C ARG A 49 -1.98 6.25 -3.19
N THR A 50 -2.36 6.79 -2.05
CA THR A 50 -1.45 7.55 -1.21
C THR A 50 -0.89 6.62 -0.13
N LEU A 51 0.40 6.40 -0.16
CA LEU A 51 1.10 5.59 0.83
C LEU A 51 1.64 6.53 1.91
N THR A 52 1.06 6.44 3.09
CA THR A 52 1.37 7.32 4.22
C THR A 52 2.41 6.66 5.11
N ALA A 53 3.49 7.38 5.43
CA ALA A 53 4.53 6.87 6.31
C ALA A 53 4.00 6.67 7.73
N ILE A 54 4.31 5.51 8.33
CA ILE A 54 3.97 5.20 9.72
C ILE A 54 5.22 5.25 10.58
N ASN A 55 6.32 4.77 10.05
CA ASN A 55 7.62 4.85 10.69
C ASN A 55 8.70 4.89 9.60
N LYS A 56 9.96 4.64 9.96
CA LYS A 56 11.09 4.79 9.05
C LYS A 56 10.99 3.97 7.76
N ASN A 57 10.42 2.78 7.83
CA ASN A 57 10.39 1.85 6.70
C ASN A 57 9.03 1.24 6.41
N THR A 58 7.96 1.79 6.99
CA THR A 58 6.63 1.23 6.84
C THR A 58 5.67 2.30 6.34
N VAL A 59 4.81 1.90 5.40
CA VAL A 59 3.76 2.75 4.86
C VAL A 59 2.41 2.06 5.02
N ARG A 60 1.35 2.85 4.96
CA ARG A 60 -0.03 2.39 5.08
C ARG A 60 -0.85 2.96 3.95
N PHE A 61 -1.76 2.18 3.41
CA PHE A 61 -2.68 2.65 2.37
C PHE A 61 -3.98 1.84 2.38
N PHE A 62 -4.98 2.35 1.67
CA PHE A 62 -6.19 1.59 1.40
C PHE A 62 -5.91 0.59 0.29
N HIS A 63 -6.24 -0.68 0.53
CA HIS A 63 -6.01 -1.71 -0.47
C HIS A 63 -7.11 -1.71 -1.54
N ARG A 64 -6.79 -2.24 -2.72
CA ARG A 64 -7.67 -2.39 -3.89
C ARG A 64 -8.43 -1.08 -4.23
N SER A 65 -9.71 -1.18 -4.60
CA SER A 65 -10.49 -0.05 -5.14
C SER A 65 -11.35 0.69 -4.10
N VAL A 66 -11.00 0.59 -2.83
CA VAL A 66 -11.70 1.33 -1.78
C VAL A 66 -11.42 2.82 -1.92
N ASN A 67 -12.45 3.63 -1.72
CA ASN A 67 -12.31 5.08 -1.75
C ASN A 67 -11.49 5.57 -0.56
N GLU A 68 -10.40 6.30 -0.82
CA GLU A 68 -9.52 6.83 0.22
C GLU A 68 -10.19 7.87 1.12
N GLU A 69 -11.29 8.45 0.69
CA GLU A 69 -12.07 9.39 1.51
C GLU A 69 -13.05 8.69 2.44
N ALA A 70 -13.22 7.39 2.30
CA ALA A 70 -14.12 6.63 3.15
C ALA A 70 -13.59 6.58 4.59
N PRO A 71 -14.47 6.60 5.60
CA PRO A 71 -14.05 6.63 7.01
C PRO A 71 -13.67 5.26 7.56
N ASN A 72 -13.39 4.28 6.72
CA ASN A 72 -13.18 2.88 7.15
C ASN A 72 -11.76 2.37 6.90
N LEU A 73 -10.78 3.22 7.13
CA LEU A 73 -9.36 2.82 7.02
C LEU A 73 -9.04 1.59 7.88
N ASP A 74 -9.66 1.49 9.05
CA ASP A 74 -9.41 0.37 9.96
C ASP A 74 -9.78 -0.98 9.35
N ASP A 75 -10.78 -1.01 8.50
CA ASP A 75 -11.25 -2.25 7.85
C ASP A 75 -10.58 -2.50 6.50
N ASN A 76 -9.98 -1.50 5.91
CA ASN A 76 -9.44 -1.59 4.54
C ASN A 76 -7.98 -1.17 4.43
N GLY A 77 -7.34 -0.86 5.54
CA GLY A 77 -5.95 -0.44 5.55
C GLY A 77 -4.98 -1.61 5.58
N ILE A 78 -3.89 -1.46 4.85
CA ILE A 78 -2.81 -2.43 4.80
C ILE A 78 -1.48 -1.72 5.02
N THR A 79 -0.54 -2.39 5.66
CA THR A 79 0.81 -1.86 5.87
C THR A 79 1.82 -2.65 5.06
N LEU A 80 2.80 -1.93 4.53
CA LEU A 80 3.94 -2.50 3.83
C LEU A 80 5.20 -2.08 4.58
N ALA A 81 5.92 -3.05 5.11
CA ALA A 81 7.20 -2.80 5.78
C ALA A 81 8.33 -3.28 4.87
N VAL A 82 9.24 -2.39 4.54
CA VAL A 82 10.35 -2.69 3.62
C VAL A 82 11.60 -3.03 4.41
N ASP A 83 12.22 -4.16 4.06
CA ASP A 83 13.55 -4.51 4.55
C ASP A 83 14.57 -3.80 3.67
N GLU A 84 15.24 -2.80 4.21
CA GLU A 84 16.20 -1.99 3.46
C GLU A 84 17.37 -2.81 2.90
N ALA A 85 17.73 -3.89 3.56
CA ALA A 85 18.87 -4.69 3.16
C ALA A 85 18.57 -5.59 1.94
N THR A 86 17.33 -6.06 1.82
CA THR A 86 16.97 -7.05 0.80
C THR A 86 15.94 -6.55 -0.21
N GLY A 87 15.21 -5.48 0.11
CA GLY A 87 14.08 -5.04 -0.69
C GLY A 87 12.82 -5.87 -0.49
N GLY A 88 12.84 -6.81 0.44
CA GLY A 88 11.67 -7.61 0.77
C GLY A 88 10.60 -6.77 1.46
N VAL A 89 9.34 -7.06 1.19
CA VAL A 89 8.20 -6.33 1.76
C VAL A 89 7.33 -7.28 2.55
N SER A 90 7.09 -6.92 3.82
CA SER A 90 6.15 -7.63 4.69
C SER A 90 4.80 -6.95 4.63
N ILE A 91 3.74 -7.72 4.44
CA ILE A 91 2.39 -7.21 4.26
C ILE A 91 1.56 -7.61 5.47
N MET A 92 1.00 -6.61 6.15
CA MET A 92 0.21 -6.82 7.36
C MET A 92 -1.05 -5.97 7.30
N PRO A 93 -2.15 -6.39 7.94
CA PRO A 93 -3.31 -5.52 8.04
C PRO A 93 -2.98 -4.31 8.92
N TRP A 94 -3.60 -3.16 8.61
CA TRP A 94 -3.48 -2.02 9.52
C TRP A 94 -4.18 -2.33 10.84
N LYS A 95 -5.44 -2.78 10.77
CA LYS A 95 -6.21 -3.19 11.96
C LYS A 95 -7.09 -4.40 11.66
N HIS A 96 -8.22 -4.21 11.01
CA HIS A 96 -9.26 -5.24 10.91
C HIS A 96 -9.31 -5.98 9.58
N LEU A 97 -8.54 -5.56 8.58
CA LEU A 97 -8.55 -6.26 7.29
C LEU A 97 -8.12 -7.73 7.51
N ALA A 98 -8.96 -8.64 7.05
CA ALA A 98 -8.75 -10.06 7.28
C ALA A 98 -7.75 -10.66 6.26
N ILE A 99 -6.49 -10.33 6.42
CA ILE A 99 -5.42 -10.90 5.57
C ILE A 99 -5.11 -12.32 6.05
N ILE A 100 -5.02 -13.24 5.12
CA ILE A 100 -4.63 -14.62 5.42
C ILE A 100 -3.15 -14.63 5.83
N GLU A 101 -2.86 -15.19 6.98
CA GLU A 101 -1.51 -15.25 7.53
C GLU A 101 -0.57 -15.95 6.55
N ASN A 102 0.62 -15.38 6.38
CA ASN A 102 1.67 -15.89 5.49
C ASN A 102 1.30 -15.92 4.00
N SER A 103 0.17 -15.33 3.60
CA SER A 103 -0.17 -15.24 2.19
C SER A 103 0.49 -14.05 1.48
N GLY A 104 0.91 -13.05 2.26
CA GLY A 104 1.43 -11.81 1.71
C GLY A 104 2.94 -11.85 1.49
N SER A 105 3.37 -11.41 0.33
CA SER A 105 4.79 -11.23 0.05
C SER A 105 4.96 -10.14 -0.99
N GLY A 106 6.13 -9.51 -0.99
CA GLY A 106 6.39 -8.49 -1.97
C GLY A 106 7.85 -8.08 -2.04
N THR A 107 8.13 -7.25 -3.01
CA THR A 107 9.46 -6.64 -3.19
C THR A 107 9.31 -5.16 -3.46
N TYR A 108 10.34 -4.42 -3.11
CA TYR A 108 10.45 -3.01 -3.38
C TYR A 108 11.75 -2.76 -4.12
N GLN A 109 11.69 -1.92 -5.17
CA GLN A 109 12.89 -1.55 -5.91
C GLN A 109 12.80 -0.11 -6.40
N VAL A 110 13.97 0.49 -6.58
CA VAL A 110 14.10 1.79 -7.22
C VAL A 110 14.63 1.55 -8.62
N ILE A 111 13.90 2.00 -9.63
CA ILE A 111 14.27 1.84 -11.02
C ILE A 111 14.83 3.18 -11.52
N PRO A 112 16.13 3.25 -11.86
CA PRO A 112 16.70 4.49 -12.38
C PRO A 112 16.04 4.89 -13.68
N GLY A 113 15.72 6.18 -13.78
CA GLY A 113 15.14 6.75 -14.98
C GLY A 113 16.04 7.81 -15.59
N ASN A 114 15.53 8.49 -16.61
CA ASN A 114 16.25 9.56 -17.27
C ASN A 114 16.34 10.81 -16.39
N TYR A 115 17.44 11.56 -16.54
CA TYR A 115 17.64 12.83 -15.85
C TYR A 115 17.58 12.74 -14.33
N GLY A 116 17.96 11.58 -13.78
CA GLY A 116 17.99 11.40 -12.32
C GLY A 116 16.62 11.18 -11.69
N VAL A 117 15.57 11.02 -12.49
CA VAL A 117 14.23 10.72 -11.99
C VAL A 117 14.09 9.22 -11.85
N ASN A 118 13.89 8.75 -10.62
CA ASN A 118 13.77 7.32 -10.34
C ASN A 118 12.32 6.93 -10.13
N THR A 119 11.96 5.75 -10.62
CA THR A 119 10.66 5.15 -10.32
C THR A 119 10.80 4.23 -9.11
N ARG A 120 9.96 4.41 -8.11
CA ARG A 120 9.90 3.52 -6.96
C ARG A 120 8.74 2.55 -7.18
N LYS A 121 9.01 1.27 -7.00
CA LYS A 121 8.04 0.23 -7.36
C LYS A 121 7.94 -0.85 -6.29
N TYR A 122 6.71 -1.10 -5.85
CA TYR A 122 6.36 -2.28 -5.09
C TYR A 122 5.74 -3.31 -6.02
N THR A 123 6.07 -4.58 -5.82
CA THR A 123 5.36 -5.70 -6.43
C THR A 123 4.88 -6.57 -5.27
N ILE A 124 3.59 -6.64 -5.06
CA ILE A 124 3.02 -7.29 -3.88
C ILE A 124 1.89 -8.24 -4.26
N LYS A 125 1.70 -9.25 -3.42
CA LYS A 125 0.56 -10.16 -3.51
C LYS A 125 0.16 -10.58 -2.11
N TYR A 126 -1.13 -10.78 -1.91
CA TYR A 126 -1.67 -11.24 -0.63
C TYR A 126 -3.08 -11.80 -0.83
N ASN A 127 -3.51 -12.62 0.13
CA ASN A 127 -4.87 -13.13 0.16
C ASN A 127 -5.59 -12.52 1.35
N TYR A 128 -6.88 -12.22 1.17
CA TYR A 128 -7.71 -11.71 2.26
C TYR A 128 -9.12 -12.26 2.12
N ILE A 129 -9.88 -12.15 3.21
CA ILE A 129 -11.29 -12.54 3.22
C ILE A 129 -12.11 -11.27 3.04
N ASN A 130 -12.97 -11.24 2.02
CA ASN A 130 -13.81 -10.06 1.76
C ASN A 130 -15.08 -10.07 2.62
N SER A 131 -15.90 -9.03 2.44
CA SER A 131 -17.15 -8.88 3.23
C SER A 131 -18.16 -9.98 2.98
N SER A 132 -18.04 -10.73 1.88
CA SER A 132 -18.89 -11.88 1.58
C SER A 132 -18.28 -13.20 2.06
N SER A 133 -17.27 -13.13 2.92
CA SER A 133 -16.56 -14.29 3.48
C SER A 133 -15.88 -15.14 2.45
N LYS A 134 -15.50 -14.55 1.33
CA LYS A 134 -14.75 -15.25 0.28
C LYS A 134 -13.28 -14.88 0.35
N GLU A 135 -12.43 -15.87 0.14
CA GLU A 135 -10.99 -15.62 0.03
C GLU A 135 -10.66 -15.06 -1.35
N MET A 136 -9.93 -13.96 -1.36
CA MET A 136 -9.54 -13.25 -2.57
C MET A 136 -8.02 -13.17 -2.64
N HIS A 137 -7.47 -13.23 -3.85
CA HIS A 137 -6.05 -13.06 -4.11
C HIS A 137 -5.81 -11.75 -4.85
N VAL A 138 -4.95 -10.89 -4.30
CA VAL A 138 -4.59 -9.61 -4.91
C VAL A 138 -3.14 -9.69 -5.37
N SER A 139 -2.92 -9.37 -6.64
CA SER A 139 -1.59 -9.30 -7.24
C SER A 139 -1.47 -7.98 -7.97
N VAL A 140 -0.67 -7.07 -7.42
CA VAL A 140 -0.59 -5.69 -7.91
C VAL A 140 0.83 -5.15 -7.87
N THR A 141 1.05 -4.11 -8.64
CA THR A 141 2.24 -3.26 -8.55
C THR A 141 1.82 -1.86 -8.13
N LEU A 142 2.69 -1.19 -7.39
CA LEU A 142 2.53 0.21 -7.01
C LEU A 142 3.76 0.96 -7.51
N GLU A 143 3.56 1.87 -8.44
CA GLU A 143 4.65 2.66 -9.01
C GLU A 143 4.42 4.14 -8.77
N THR A 144 5.49 4.88 -8.47
CA THR A 144 5.38 6.33 -8.37
C THR A 144 5.10 6.92 -9.75
N SER A 145 4.13 7.84 -9.77
CA SER A 145 3.84 8.61 -10.98
C SER A 145 4.66 9.90 -10.92
N GLU A 146 5.88 9.81 -11.38
CA GLU A 146 6.77 10.96 -11.48
C GLU A 146 6.51 11.68 -12.79
N ASN A 147 6.33 12.96 -12.68
CA ASN A 147 6.16 13.80 -13.88
C ASN A 147 7.40 14.66 -14.08
#